data_00d3d7215aaab8c81a4fd622b8220a4a
#
_entry.id   00d3d7215aaab8c81a4fd622b8220a4a
#
_cell.length_a   1.000
_cell.length_b   1.000
_cell.length_c   1.000
_cell.angle_alpha   90.00
_cell.angle_beta   90.00
_cell.angle_gamma   90.00
#
_symmetry.space_group_name_H-M   'P 1'
#
loop_
_entity.id
_entity.type
_entity.pdbx_description
1 polymer ?
#
loop_
_entity_poly.entity_id
_entity_poly.type
_entity_poly.pdbx_seq_one_letter_code
_entity_poly.pdbx_strand_id
1 'polypeptide(L)'
;MKTLKDHVILYDGACPMCNIYTQAFVNTSMLDKNGRCTYQDSPAELANKVDFIRAVNEIALVNTKTYEVTYSVASLIKILQHSFPFVGIIFRSHIMVKLAERAYRFVSFNRRVIIPASGDEASTYRPALHKGYRMAFILFAWLVTAFLLNRYSTLLNPFLPASSFHREMVICGGQIIWQVLLLWRLNKSKIW
;
A
#
# COMPACT_ATOMS: atom_id res chain seq x y z
N MET A 1 -16.53 -16.62 -11.89
CA MET A 1 -15.79 -16.25 -10.67
C MET A 1 -16.46 -16.93 -9.48
N LYS A 2 -15.68 -17.45 -8.53
CA LYS A 2 -16.23 -18.02 -7.28
C LYS A 2 -16.08 -17.00 -6.17
N THR A 3 -17.17 -16.79 -5.41
CA THR A 3 -17.16 -15.87 -4.25
C THR A 3 -16.66 -16.60 -3.01
N LEU A 4 -15.68 -16.03 -2.32
CA LEU A 4 -15.18 -16.56 -1.05
C LEU A 4 -16.19 -16.21 0.05
N LYS A 5 -16.95 -17.20 0.49
CA LYS A 5 -17.99 -17.09 1.53
C LYS A 5 -17.39 -17.22 2.92
N ASP A 6 -18.12 -16.77 3.92
CA ASP A 6 -17.77 -16.88 5.33
C ASP A 6 -16.39 -16.27 5.69
N HIS A 7 -15.96 -15.26 4.94
CA HIS A 7 -14.72 -14.54 5.20
C HIS A 7 -14.97 -13.03 5.22
N VAL A 8 -14.37 -12.37 6.19
CA VAL A 8 -14.43 -10.90 6.35
C VAL A 8 -13.01 -10.36 6.33
N ILE A 9 -12.77 -9.40 5.43
CA ILE A 9 -11.51 -8.64 5.39
C ILE A 9 -11.63 -7.45 6.34
N LEU A 10 -10.74 -7.39 7.31
CA LEU A 10 -10.64 -6.25 8.24
C LEU A 10 -9.61 -5.26 7.73
N TYR A 11 -9.97 -3.98 7.70
CA TYR A 11 -9.13 -2.93 7.15
C TYR A 11 -9.26 -1.63 7.92
N ASP A 12 -8.30 -0.74 7.74
CA ASP A 12 -8.32 0.62 8.31
C ASP A 12 -9.29 1.50 7.53
N GLY A 13 -10.42 1.87 8.15
CA GLY A 13 -11.46 2.72 7.55
C GLY A 13 -10.95 4.11 7.14
N ALA A 14 -9.97 4.66 7.86
CA ALA A 14 -9.35 5.93 7.55
C ALA A 14 -8.30 5.84 6.40
N CYS A 15 -8.04 4.66 5.86
CA CYS A 15 -7.10 4.46 4.76
C CYS A 15 -7.81 4.42 3.40
N PRO A 16 -7.70 5.46 2.54
CA PRO A 16 -8.37 5.46 1.25
C PRO A 16 -7.96 4.29 0.34
N MET A 17 -6.66 3.94 0.34
CA MET A 17 -6.16 2.80 -0.42
C MET A 17 -6.80 1.49 0.04
N CYS A 18 -6.89 1.26 1.36
CA CYS A 18 -7.51 0.06 1.92
C CYS A 18 -8.99 -0.02 1.54
N ASN A 19 -9.69 1.10 1.57
CA ASN A 19 -11.09 1.20 1.16
C ASN A 19 -11.27 0.83 -0.32
N ILE A 20 -10.43 1.38 -1.22
CA ILE A 20 -10.51 1.15 -2.66
C ILE A 20 -10.39 -0.34 -2.99
N TYR A 21 -9.32 -1.03 -2.54
CA TYR A 21 -9.12 -2.42 -2.96
C TYR A 21 -10.05 -3.40 -2.24
N THR A 22 -10.42 -3.15 -0.97
CA THR A 22 -11.39 -4.01 -0.29
C THR A 22 -12.78 -3.86 -0.90
N GLN A 23 -13.17 -2.65 -1.30
CA GLN A 23 -14.41 -2.43 -2.04
C GLN A 23 -14.38 -3.12 -3.41
N ALA A 24 -13.23 -3.11 -4.10
CA ALA A 24 -13.09 -3.81 -5.38
C ALA A 24 -13.35 -5.31 -5.24
N PHE A 25 -12.89 -5.98 -4.16
CA PHE A 25 -13.19 -7.40 -3.92
C PHE A 25 -14.68 -7.69 -3.76
N VAL A 26 -15.43 -6.79 -3.13
CA VAL A 26 -16.90 -6.93 -3.00
C VAL A 26 -17.59 -6.62 -4.33
N ASN A 27 -17.21 -5.53 -5.01
CA ASN A 27 -17.83 -5.13 -6.28
C ASN A 27 -17.61 -6.18 -7.39
N THR A 28 -16.47 -6.86 -7.37
CA THR A 28 -16.17 -7.96 -8.31
C THR A 28 -16.68 -9.32 -7.85
N SER A 29 -17.45 -9.36 -6.76
CA SER A 29 -18.00 -10.60 -6.18
C SER A 29 -16.94 -11.65 -5.80
N MET A 30 -15.70 -11.23 -5.51
CA MET A 30 -14.66 -12.10 -4.95
C MET A 30 -14.91 -12.37 -3.47
N LEU A 31 -15.49 -11.39 -2.75
CA LEU A 31 -16.02 -11.51 -1.39
C LEU A 31 -17.52 -11.29 -1.37
N ASP A 32 -18.18 -11.81 -0.33
CA ASP A 32 -19.59 -11.53 -0.08
C ASP A 32 -19.83 -10.02 0.14
N LYS A 33 -21.09 -9.57 -0.01
CA LYS A 33 -21.47 -8.17 0.25
C LYS A 33 -21.06 -7.69 1.63
N ASN A 34 -21.13 -8.55 2.64
CA ASN A 34 -20.71 -8.30 4.01
C ASN A 34 -19.29 -8.78 4.29
N GLY A 35 -18.51 -9.09 3.26
CA GLY A 35 -17.15 -9.65 3.38
C GLY A 35 -16.08 -8.62 3.70
N ARG A 36 -16.46 -7.40 4.12
CA ARG A 36 -15.52 -6.34 4.55
C ARG A 36 -16.05 -5.62 5.77
N CYS A 37 -15.14 -5.29 6.69
CA CYS A 37 -15.47 -4.54 7.91
C CYS A 37 -14.27 -3.64 8.27
N THR A 38 -14.53 -2.46 8.79
CA THR A 38 -13.44 -1.61 9.32
C THR A 38 -12.97 -2.14 10.67
N TYR A 39 -11.74 -1.84 11.07
CA TYR A 39 -11.28 -2.18 12.43
C TYR A 39 -12.12 -1.45 13.48
N GLN A 40 -12.61 -0.26 13.16
CA GLN A 40 -13.39 0.57 14.06
C GLN A 40 -14.78 -0.02 14.37
N ASP A 41 -15.39 -0.65 13.36
CA ASP A 41 -16.75 -1.21 13.44
C ASP A 41 -16.75 -2.74 13.63
N SER A 42 -15.57 -3.34 13.84
CA SER A 42 -15.47 -4.80 13.94
C SER A 42 -16.14 -5.32 15.22
N PRO A 43 -17.00 -6.36 15.12
CA PRO A 43 -17.56 -7.00 16.29
C PRO A 43 -16.48 -7.49 17.25
N ALA A 44 -16.72 -7.38 18.56
CA ALA A 44 -15.75 -7.75 19.60
C ALA A 44 -15.25 -9.20 19.45
N GLU A 45 -16.09 -10.10 18.98
CA GLU A 45 -15.73 -11.51 18.72
C GLU A 45 -14.63 -11.65 17.66
N LEU A 46 -14.69 -10.87 16.59
CA LEU A 46 -13.67 -10.84 15.53
C LEU A 46 -12.44 -10.05 15.99
N ALA A 47 -12.66 -8.93 16.68
CA ALA A 47 -11.60 -8.08 17.20
C ALA A 47 -10.66 -8.85 18.13
N ASN A 48 -11.21 -9.65 19.05
CA ASN A 48 -10.43 -10.43 20.02
C ASN A 48 -9.58 -11.55 19.39
N LYS A 49 -9.83 -11.93 18.13
CA LYS A 49 -9.07 -12.95 17.41
C LYS A 49 -7.94 -12.37 16.55
N VAL A 50 -7.94 -11.07 16.35
CA VAL A 50 -6.99 -10.39 15.46
C VAL A 50 -5.89 -9.74 16.28
N ASP A 51 -4.64 -10.01 15.91
CA ASP A 51 -3.50 -9.24 16.39
C ASP A 51 -3.52 -7.84 15.77
N PHE A 52 -4.00 -6.87 16.55
CA PHE A 52 -4.12 -5.49 16.10
C PHE A 52 -2.76 -4.82 15.80
N ILE A 53 -1.70 -5.18 16.52
CA ILE A 53 -0.35 -4.62 16.28
C ILE A 53 0.10 -5.01 14.87
N ARG A 54 -0.18 -6.25 14.48
CA ARG A 54 0.09 -6.75 13.15
C ARG A 54 -0.88 -6.18 12.11
N ALA A 55 -2.16 -6.11 12.45
CA ALA A 55 -3.22 -5.64 11.57
C ALA A 55 -3.10 -4.17 11.17
N VAL A 56 -2.48 -3.33 12.01
CA VAL A 56 -2.13 -1.94 11.66
C VAL A 56 -1.23 -1.86 10.43
N ASN A 57 -0.32 -2.81 10.27
CA ASN A 57 0.63 -2.84 9.16
C ASN A 57 0.17 -3.74 8.00
N GLU A 58 -0.67 -4.73 8.31
CA GLU A 58 -1.10 -5.78 7.39
C GLU A 58 -2.62 -5.93 7.48
N ILE A 59 -3.30 -6.18 6.37
CA ILE A 59 -4.72 -6.51 6.42
C ILE A 59 -4.92 -7.89 7.04
N ALA A 60 -6.07 -8.11 7.68
CA ALA A 60 -6.47 -9.38 8.23
C ALA A 60 -7.71 -9.91 7.50
N LEU A 61 -7.67 -11.15 7.08
CA LEU A 61 -8.83 -11.90 6.54
C LEU A 61 -9.22 -12.93 7.57
N VAL A 62 -10.42 -12.83 8.10
CA VAL A 62 -10.95 -13.71 9.15
C VAL A 62 -12.01 -14.62 8.56
N ASN A 63 -11.91 -15.91 8.82
CA ASN A 63 -13.01 -16.84 8.57
C ASN A 63 -14.01 -16.75 9.70
N THR A 64 -15.27 -16.41 9.41
CA THR A 64 -16.31 -16.20 10.45
C THR A 64 -16.79 -17.48 11.11
N LYS A 65 -16.53 -18.64 10.52
CA LYS A 65 -16.92 -19.96 11.08
C LYS A 65 -15.81 -20.58 11.93
N THR A 66 -14.56 -20.52 11.43
CA THR A 66 -13.43 -21.18 12.11
C THR A 66 -12.61 -20.23 12.95
N TYR A 67 -12.83 -18.91 12.81
CA TYR A 67 -12.04 -17.83 13.40
C TYR A 67 -10.54 -17.88 13.02
N GLU A 68 -10.20 -18.60 11.95
CA GLU A 68 -8.86 -18.60 11.40
C GLU A 68 -8.55 -17.23 10.78
N VAL A 69 -7.42 -16.63 11.18
CA VAL A 69 -6.98 -15.32 10.68
C VAL A 69 -5.78 -15.48 9.77
N THR A 70 -5.90 -14.93 8.58
CA THR A 70 -4.80 -14.84 7.61
C THR A 70 -4.40 -13.37 7.45
N TYR A 71 -3.09 -13.08 7.41
CA TYR A 71 -2.57 -11.71 7.33
C TYR A 71 -1.81 -11.46 6.05
N SER A 72 -1.59 -10.17 5.75
CA SER A 72 -0.68 -9.71 4.71
C SER A 72 -1.10 -10.16 3.30
N VAL A 73 -0.12 -10.41 2.45
CA VAL A 73 -0.32 -10.89 1.07
C VAL A 73 -1.02 -12.24 1.01
N ALA A 74 -0.86 -13.09 2.02
CA ALA A 74 -1.53 -14.39 2.07
C ALA A 74 -3.07 -14.23 2.07
N SER A 75 -3.60 -13.19 2.73
CA SER A 75 -5.03 -12.83 2.69
C SER A 75 -5.49 -12.52 1.26
N LEU A 76 -4.72 -11.72 0.53
CA LEU A 76 -5.02 -11.36 -0.85
C LEU A 76 -4.93 -12.57 -1.78
N ILE A 77 -3.88 -13.37 -1.63
CA ILE A 77 -3.67 -14.59 -2.41
C ILE A 77 -4.84 -15.56 -2.18
N LYS A 78 -5.28 -15.74 -0.93
CA LYS A 78 -6.42 -16.62 -0.58
C LYS A 78 -7.71 -16.19 -1.31
N ILE A 79 -8.02 -14.91 -1.33
CA ILE A 79 -9.17 -14.35 -2.05
C ILE A 79 -9.03 -14.57 -3.57
N LEU A 80 -7.87 -14.21 -4.12
CA LEU A 80 -7.59 -14.31 -5.55
C LEU A 80 -7.60 -15.76 -6.05
N GLN A 81 -6.97 -16.69 -5.31
CA GLN A 81 -6.93 -18.11 -5.66
C GLN A 81 -8.32 -18.75 -5.64
N HIS A 82 -9.17 -18.33 -4.70
CA HIS A 82 -10.54 -18.84 -4.65
C HIS A 82 -11.35 -18.39 -5.86
N SER A 83 -11.20 -17.12 -6.27
CA SER A 83 -11.92 -16.55 -7.42
C SER A 83 -11.32 -16.96 -8.76
N PHE A 84 -9.98 -17.11 -8.82
CA PHE A 84 -9.21 -17.44 -10.01
C PHE A 84 -8.24 -18.58 -9.73
N PRO A 85 -8.61 -19.85 -9.99
CA PRO A 85 -7.76 -21.00 -9.67
C PRO A 85 -6.37 -20.97 -10.30
N PHE A 86 -6.21 -20.33 -11.49
CA PHE A 86 -4.90 -20.19 -12.14
C PHE A 86 -3.89 -19.38 -11.32
N VAL A 87 -4.36 -18.45 -10.48
CA VAL A 87 -3.51 -17.68 -9.56
C VAL A 87 -2.80 -18.61 -8.58
N GLY A 88 -3.43 -19.71 -8.19
CA GLY A 88 -2.83 -20.75 -7.35
C GLY A 88 -1.60 -21.39 -7.96
N ILE A 89 -1.56 -21.53 -9.29
CA ILE A 89 -0.40 -22.08 -10.01
C ILE A 89 0.79 -21.13 -9.91
N ILE A 90 0.55 -19.82 -10.07
CA ILE A 90 1.60 -18.78 -10.00
C ILE A 90 2.20 -18.72 -8.59
N PHE A 91 1.35 -18.71 -7.56
CA PHE A 91 1.77 -18.61 -6.17
C PHE A 91 2.15 -19.94 -5.52
N ARG A 92 2.21 -21.03 -6.31
CA ARG A 92 2.84 -22.29 -5.88
C ARG A 92 4.37 -22.14 -5.75
N SER A 93 4.97 -21.22 -6.51
CA SER A 93 6.39 -20.93 -6.41
C SER A 93 6.69 -20.09 -5.16
N HIS A 94 7.59 -20.59 -4.32
CA HIS A 94 8.07 -19.87 -3.13
C HIS A 94 8.71 -18.50 -3.47
N ILE A 95 9.34 -18.41 -4.65
CA ILE A 95 9.93 -17.16 -5.14
C ILE A 95 8.83 -16.13 -5.41
N MET A 96 7.73 -16.52 -6.05
CA MET A 96 6.60 -15.63 -6.33
C MET A 96 5.93 -15.15 -5.05
N VAL A 97 5.76 -16.02 -4.07
CA VAL A 97 5.22 -15.62 -2.75
C VAL A 97 6.14 -14.62 -2.07
N LYS A 98 7.44 -14.87 -2.00
CA LYS A 98 8.41 -13.91 -1.41
C LYS A 98 8.45 -12.57 -2.14
N LEU A 99 8.35 -12.58 -3.47
CA LEU A 99 8.30 -11.35 -4.25
C LEU A 99 7.01 -10.56 -3.95
N ALA A 100 5.88 -11.25 -3.92
CA ALA A 100 4.59 -10.64 -3.58
C ALA A 100 4.57 -10.08 -2.14
N GLU A 101 5.17 -10.78 -1.17
CA GLU A 101 5.34 -10.28 0.19
C GLU A 101 6.17 -8.99 0.25
N ARG A 102 7.28 -8.93 -0.48
CA ARG A 102 8.12 -7.73 -0.54
C ARG A 102 7.39 -6.56 -1.19
N ALA A 103 6.70 -6.81 -2.30
CA ALA A 103 5.87 -5.82 -2.98
C ALA A 103 4.73 -5.32 -2.10
N TYR A 104 4.03 -6.23 -1.42
CA TYR A 104 2.97 -5.90 -0.47
C TYR A 104 3.51 -5.00 0.67
N ARG A 105 4.60 -5.39 1.31
CA ARG A 105 5.23 -4.60 2.39
C ARG A 105 5.67 -3.23 1.89
N PHE A 106 6.24 -3.15 0.69
CA PHE A 106 6.63 -1.89 0.08
C PHE A 106 5.44 -0.93 -0.04
N VAL A 107 4.30 -1.42 -0.54
CA VAL A 107 3.08 -0.62 -0.65
C VAL A 107 2.49 -0.33 0.73
N SER A 108 2.36 -1.34 1.60
CA SER A 108 1.70 -1.21 2.89
C SER A 108 2.38 -0.21 3.81
N PHE A 109 3.72 -0.24 3.93
CA PHE A 109 4.47 0.73 4.75
C PHE A 109 4.46 2.15 4.17
N ASN A 110 4.19 2.31 2.87
CA ASN A 110 4.16 3.60 2.20
C ASN A 110 2.74 4.08 1.86
N ARG A 111 1.70 3.31 2.20
CA ARG A 111 0.31 3.56 1.77
C ARG A 111 -0.19 4.97 2.09
N ARG A 112 0.19 5.54 3.24
CA ARG A 112 -0.18 6.89 3.68
C ARG A 112 0.57 8.02 2.96
N VAL A 113 1.67 7.69 2.28
CA VAL A 113 2.40 8.62 1.42
C VAL A 113 1.90 8.54 -0.01
N ILE A 114 1.52 7.34 -0.45
CA ILE A 114 0.95 7.11 -1.79
C ILE A 114 -0.43 7.77 -1.87
N ILE A 115 -1.30 7.50 -0.92
CA ILE A 115 -2.63 8.12 -0.81
C ILE A 115 -2.80 8.61 0.64
N PRO A 116 -2.67 9.92 0.88
CA PRO A 116 -2.87 10.51 2.21
C PRO A 116 -4.31 10.30 2.69
N ALA A 117 -4.48 10.05 3.98
CA ALA A 117 -5.81 10.05 4.58
C ALA A 117 -6.27 11.48 4.85
N SER A 118 -7.56 11.73 4.68
CA SER A 118 -8.18 13.03 5.00
C SER A 118 -8.71 12.99 6.44
N GLY A 119 -8.38 14.03 7.24
CA GLY A 119 -8.94 14.27 8.57
C GLY A 119 -8.13 13.73 9.75
N ASP A 120 -8.54 14.11 10.96
CA ASP A 120 -7.88 13.80 12.25
C ASP A 120 -8.04 12.33 12.67
N GLU A 121 -9.02 11.62 12.15
CA GLU A 121 -9.21 10.18 12.37
C GLU A 121 -8.05 9.32 11.84
N ALA A 122 -7.20 9.94 11.03
CA ALA A 122 -6.00 9.35 10.47
C ALA A 122 -4.97 8.87 11.50
N SER A 123 -5.12 9.21 12.79
CA SER A 123 -4.07 9.02 13.79
C SER A 123 -4.02 7.62 14.41
N THR A 124 -5.14 6.91 14.50
CA THR A 124 -5.27 5.70 15.32
C THR A 124 -4.56 4.48 14.77
N TYR A 125 -4.50 4.34 13.43
CA TYR A 125 -3.92 3.14 12.76
C TYR A 125 -2.84 3.50 11.73
N ARG A 126 -1.85 4.29 12.16
CA ARG A 126 -0.71 4.62 11.29
C ARG A 126 0.23 3.43 11.17
N PRO A 127 0.61 3.03 9.95
CA PRO A 127 1.63 2.00 9.77
C PRO A 127 2.94 2.45 10.40
N ALA A 128 3.66 1.49 10.98
CA ALA A 128 4.98 1.75 11.57
C ALA A 128 5.94 2.32 10.51
N LEU A 129 6.76 3.29 10.92
CA LEU A 129 7.79 3.84 10.03
C LEU A 129 8.91 2.82 9.82
N HIS A 130 8.94 2.19 8.65
CA HIS A 130 10.04 1.31 8.26
C HIS A 130 11.01 2.08 7.35
N LYS A 131 12.16 2.50 7.92
CA LYS A 131 13.16 3.35 7.23
C LYS A 131 13.59 2.76 5.87
N GLY A 132 13.85 1.45 5.80
CA GLY A 132 14.28 0.79 4.56
C GLY A 132 13.23 0.90 3.45
N TYR A 133 11.95 0.59 3.73
CA TYR A 133 10.88 0.72 2.75
C TYR A 133 10.59 2.18 2.39
N ARG A 134 10.78 3.12 3.33
CA ARG A 134 10.65 4.55 3.05
C ARG A 134 11.74 5.04 2.09
N MET A 135 13.01 4.63 2.31
CA MET A 135 14.11 4.97 1.41
C MET A 135 13.93 4.33 0.02
N ALA A 136 13.50 3.06 -0.01
CA ALA A 136 13.18 2.39 -1.28
C ALA A 136 12.06 3.10 -2.05
N PHE A 137 11.04 3.63 -1.35
CA PHE A 137 9.97 4.40 -1.97
C PHE A 137 10.47 5.75 -2.54
N ILE A 138 11.31 6.47 -1.79
CA ILE A 138 11.90 7.74 -2.25
C ILE A 138 12.75 7.49 -3.49
N LEU A 139 13.59 6.45 -3.48
CA LEU A 139 14.40 6.07 -4.63
C LEU A 139 13.54 5.70 -5.84
N PHE A 140 12.51 4.89 -5.61
CA PHE A 140 11.55 4.51 -6.67
C PHE A 140 10.85 5.73 -7.25
N ALA A 141 10.31 6.61 -6.41
CA ALA A 141 9.63 7.83 -6.85
C ALA A 141 10.59 8.75 -7.63
N TRP A 142 11.82 8.91 -7.16
CA TRP A 142 12.86 9.66 -7.86
C TRP A 142 13.12 9.13 -9.27
N LEU A 143 13.38 7.82 -9.39
CA LEU A 143 13.67 7.19 -10.70
C LEU A 143 12.47 7.29 -11.65
N VAL A 144 11.26 7.02 -11.15
CA VAL A 144 10.03 7.11 -11.97
C VAL A 144 9.79 8.55 -12.43
N THR A 145 9.94 9.53 -11.54
CA THR A 145 9.76 10.94 -11.90
C THR A 145 10.78 11.39 -12.95
N ALA A 146 12.06 11.06 -12.77
CA ALA A 146 13.10 11.38 -13.74
C ALA A 146 12.84 10.73 -15.10
N PHE A 147 12.38 9.46 -15.11
CA PHE A 147 12.01 8.76 -16.33
C PHE A 147 10.84 9.42 -17.05
N LEU A 148 9.76 9.74 -16.31
CA LEU A 148 8.57 10.38 -16.88
C LEU A 148 8.90 11.78 -17.42
N LEU A 149 9.69 12.58 -16.70
CA LEU A 149 10.11 13.90 -17.18
C LEU A 149 10.96 13.81 -18.44
N ASN A 150 11.89 12.85 -18.50
CA ASN A 150 12.67 12.60 -19.71
C ASN A 150 11.79 12.24 -20.90
N ARG A 151 10.77 11.38 -20.70
CA ARG A 151 9.81 11.02 -21.75
C ARG A 151 8.94 12.19 -22.15
N TYR A 152 8.46 12.96 -21.17
CA TYR A 152 7.62 14.13 -21.43
C TYR A 152 8.39 15.22 -22.20
N SER A 153 9.64 15.48 -21.85
CA SER A 153 10.49 16.47 -22.56
C SER A 153 10.77 16.06 -24.01
N THR A 154 10.86 14.75 -24.31
CA THR A 154 11.02 14.30 -25.71
C THR A 154 9.77 14.53 -26.55
N LEU A 155 8.57 14.49 -25.94
CA LEU A 155 7.31 14.80 -26.63
C LEU A 155 7.15 16.29 -26.93
N LEU A 156 7.79 17.17 -26.16
CA LEU A 156 7.74 18.62 -26.31
C LEU A 156 8.85 19.18 -27.22
N ASN A 157 9.64 18.34 -27.86
CA ASN A 157 10.58 18.75 -28.88
C ASN A 157 9.78 19.22 -30.13
N PRO A 158 9.98 20.44 -30.69
CA PRO A 158 11.15 21.34 -30.58
C PRO A 158 11.01 22.48 -29.54
N PHE A 159 9.99 22.56 -28.76
CA PHE A 159 9.70 23.67 -27.86
C PHE A 159 10.64 23.74 -26.65
N LEU A 160 11.18 22.60 -26.21
CA LEU A 160 12.11 22.53 -25.09
C LEU A 160 13.49 21.99 -25.54
N PRO A 161 14.58 22.42 -24.87
CA PRO A 161 15.90 21.85 -25.13
C PRO A 161 15.89 20.34 -24.92
N ALA A 162 16.63 19.61 -25.74
CA ALA A 162 16.75 18.16 -25.62
C ALA A 162 17.14 17.76 -24.19
N SER A 163 16.33 16.89 -23.59
CA SER A 163 16.56 16.37 -22.25
C SER A 163 17.36 15.06 -22.33
N SER A 164 18.14 14.79 -21.27
CA SER A 164 18.76 13.50 -21.06
C SER A 164 18.29 12.95 -19.71
N PHE A 165 18.23 11.63 -19.61
CA PHE A 165 17.84 10.96 -18.36
C PHE A 165 18.74 11.37 -17.18
N HIS A 166 20.04 11.56 -17.41
CA HIS A 166 20.97 12.03 -16.38
C HIS A 166 20.64 13.44 -15.89
N ARG A 167 20.29 14.36 -16.79
CA ARG A 167 19.89 15.73 -16.41
C ARG A 167 18.65 15.69 -15.51
N GLU A 168 17.64 14.93 -15.88
CA GLU A 168 16.41 14.81 -15.09
C GLU A 168 16.66 14.14 -13.73
N MET A 169 17.54 13.13 -13.67
CA MET A 169 17.96 12.55 -12.41
C MET A 169 18.62 13.56 -11.46
N VAL A 170 19.53 14.39 -11.99
CA VAL A 170 20.23 15.40 -11.18
C VAL A 170 19.26 16.47 -10.68
N ILE A 171 18.36 16.94 -11.56
CA ILE A 171 17.36 17.95 -11.18
C ILE A 171 16.41 17.41 -10.10
N CYS A 172 15.82 16.23 -10.30
CA CYS A 172 14.92 15.62 -9.32
C CYS A 172 15.64 15.29 -8.00
N GLY A 173 16.86 14.78 -8.07
CA GLY A 173 17.68 14.50 -6.89
C GLY A 173 18.06 15.76 -6.12
N GLY A 174 18.46 16.80 -6.82
CA GLY A 174 18.76 18.11 -6.24
C GLY A 174 17.56 18.72 -5.53
N GLN A 175 16.36 18.60 -6.13
CA GLN A 175 15.12 19.08 -5.51
C GLN A 175 14.79 18.31 -4.21
N ILE A 176 14.96 16.99 -4.19
CA ILE A 176 14.76 16.20 -2.96
C ILE A 176 15.71 16.65 -1.86
N ILE A 177 17.01 16.79 -2.18
CA ILE A 177 18.03 17.26 -1.22
C ILE A 177 17.67 18.65 -0.69
N TRP A 178 17.31 19.57 -1.57
CA TRP A 178 16.91 20.92 -1.21
C TRP A 178 15.71 20.94 -0.26
N GLN A 179 14.66 20.14 -0.53
CA GLN A 179 13.49 20.02 0.32
C GLN A 179 13.87 19.47 1.70
N VAL A 180 14.72 18.45 1.77
CA VAL A 180 15.19 17.88 3.05
C VAL A 180 15.93 18.94 3.86
N LEU A 181 16.83 19.71 3.23
CA LEU A 181 17.58 20.78 3.89
C LEU A 181 16.65 21.90 4.42
N LEU A 182 15.67 22.31 3.62
CA LEU A 182 14.67 23.31 4.05
C LEU A 182 13.86 22.81 5.25
N LEU A 183 13.34 21.60 5.20
CA LEU A 183 12.58 21.02 6.31
C LEU A 183 13.43 20.87 7.57
N TRP A 184 14.68 20.48 7.44
CA TRP A 184 15.61 20.40 8.56
C TRP A 184 15.84 21.76 9.19
N ARG A 185 16.05 22.81 8.37
CA ARG A 185 16.24 24.20 8.84
C ARG A 185 14.99 24.72 9.55
N LEU A 186 13.80 24.50 8.97
CA LEU A 186 12.52 24.93 9.55
C LEU A 186 12.20 24.19 10.86
N ASN A 187 12.54 22.91 10.96
CA ASN A 187 12.36 22.18 12.20
C ASN A 187 13.29 22.66 13.33
N LYS A 188 14.51 23.06 13.00
CA LYS A 188 15.41 23.70 13.95
C LYS A 188 14.89 25.06 14.43
N SER A 189 14.22 25.84 13.59
CA SER A 189 13.69 27.16 13.95
C SER A 189 12.47 27.11 14.87
N LYS A 190 11.81 25.93 15.02
CA LYS A 190 10.68 25.74 15.94
C LYS A 190 11.10 25.29 17.35
N ILE A 191 12.39 25.08 17.60
CA ILE A 191 12.95 24.64 18.89
C ILE A 191 13.51 25.83 19.72
N TRP A 192 13.36 27.09 19.21
CA TRP A 192 13.74 28.32 19.91
C TRP A 192 12.52 29.22 20.15
#